data_c4d30180cbb3a605225be02662cf7aff
#
_entry.id   c4d30180cbb3a605225be02662cf7aff
#
_cell.length_a   1.000
_cell.length_b   1.000
_cell.length_c   1.000
_cell.angle_alpha   90.00
_cell.angle_beta   90.00
_cell.angle_gamma   90.00
#
_symmetry.space_group_name_H-M   'P 1'
#
loop_
_entity.id
_entity.type
_entity.pdbx_description
1 polymer ?
#
loop_
_entity_poly.entity_id
_entity_poly.type
_entity_poly.pdbx_seq_one_letter_code
_entity_poly.pdbx_strand_id
1 'polypeptide(L)'
;MATAQRVTLNDGTTTWTVIDRSFGLVEPVEAYLEYGRQIDFRPNTTRAYAQSLAQWWSFLEVTGTSWDAVKLHDFGDFISALRYGEQDSPIRELRPRPTLSDSTVNLRMRAVMSFYRYQAEDRKSVV
;
A
#
# COMPACT_ATOMS: atom_id res chain seq x y z
N MET A 1 1.03 10.26 8.27
CA MET A 1 1.23 8.82 8.00
C MET A 1 -0.10 8.19 7.65
N ALA A 2 -0.17 7.48 6.54
CA ALA A 2 -1.38 6.76 6.14
C ALA A 2 -1.53 5.48 6.98
N THR A 3 -2.75 5.13 7.33
CA THR A 3 -3.03 3.94 8.15
C THR A 3 -4.20 3.15 7.58
N ALA A 4 -4.15 1.83 7.77
CA ALA A 4 -5.30 0.97 7.48
C ALA A 4 -6.32 1.09 8.62
N GLN A 5 -7.57 1.31 8.26
CA GLN A 5 -8.66 1.55 9.20
C GLN A 5 -9.74 0.48 9.02
N ARG A 6 -10.15 -0.14 10.12
CA ARG A 6 -11.29 -1.06 10.10
C ARG A 6 -12.59 -0.25 10.04
N VAL A 7 -13.49 -0.67 9.16
CA VAL A 7 -14.76 0.01 8.92
C VAL A 7 -15.90 -1.01 8.99
N THR A 8 -17.01 -0.62 9.61
CA THR A 8 -18.24 -1.39 9.59
C THR A 8 -19.19 -0.79 8.57
N LEU A 9 -19.63 -1.60 7.61
CA LEU A 9 -20.56 -1.19 6.56
C LEU A 9 -22.00 -1.20 7.09
N ASN A 10 -22.91 -0.60 6.32
CA ASN A 10 -24.34 -0.49 6.69
C ASN A 10 -25.01 -1.85 6.90
N ASP A 11 -24.52 -2.90 6.23
CA ASP A 11 -25.05 -4.26 6.37
C ASP A 11 -24.45 -5.01 7.57
N GLY A 12 -23.64 -4.35 8.38
CA GLY A 12 -22.99 -4.95 9.54
C GLY A 12 -21.68 -5.67 9.26
N THR A 13 -21.28 -5.79 8.00
CA THR A 13 -20.01 -6.43 7.67
C THR A 13 -18.83 -5.50 7.97
N THR A 14 -17.70 -6.11 8.35
CA THR A 14 -16.47 -5.39 8.63
C THR A 14 -15.54 -5.46 7.43
N THR A 15 -14.95 -4.35 7.06
CA THR A 15 -13.97 -4.25 5.99
C THR A 15 -12.84 -3.29 6.40
N TRP A 16 -11.95 -3.01 5.48
CA TRP A 16 -10.78 -2.17 5.72
C TRP A 16 -10.65 -1.13 4.62
N THR A 17 -10.14 0.03 4.98
CA THR A 17 -9.80 1.10 4.05
C THR A 17 -8.50 1.76 4.49
N VAL A 18 -8.03 2.75 3.74
CA VAL A 18 -6.82 3.52 4.05
C VAL A 18 -7.20 4.97 4.23
N ILE A 19 -6.74 5.56 5.32
CA ILE A 19 -6.88 6.98 5.58
C ILE A 19 -5.49 7.63 5.57
N ASP A 20 -5.41 8.86 5.08
CA ASP A 20 -4.17 9.60 5.02
C ASP A 20 -3.87 10.34 6.33
N ARG A 21 -2.75 11.08 6.35
CA ARG A 21 -2.33 11.85 7.54
C ARG A 21 -3.32 12.96 7.94
N SER A 22 -4.20 13.36 7.03
CA SER A 22 -5.24 14.38 7.28
C SER A 22 -6.58 13.76 7.65
N PHE A 23 -6.59 12.46 7.95
CA PHE A 23 -7.77 11.66 8.28
C PHE A 23 -8.79 11.59 7.13
N GLY A 24 -8.35 11.91 5.91
CA GLY A 24 -9.17 11.76 4.71
C GLY A 24 -9.05 10.37 4.12
N LEU A 25 -10.11 9.93 3.45
CA LEU A 25 -10.13 8.68 2.73
C LEU A 25 -9.20 8.77 1.51
N VAL A 26 -8.34 7.77 1.32
CA VAL A 26 -7.48 7.68 0.13
C VAL A 26 -8.33 7.08 -0.99
N GLU A 27 -8.93 7.92 -1.80
CA GLU A 27 -9.94 7.53 -2.79
C GLU A 27 -9.49 6.46 -3.77
N PRO A 28 -8.30 6.55 -4.41
CA PRO A 28 -7.89 5.51 -5.36
C PRO A 28 -7.70 4.15 -4.69
N VAL A 29 -7.27 4.11 -3.44
CA VAL A 29 -7.15 2.87 -2.67
C VAL A 29 -8.53 2.33 -2.31
N GLU A 30 -9.45 3.19 -1.87
CA GLU A 30 -10.80 2.74 -1.55
C GLU A 30 -11.51 2.19 -2.77
N ALA A 31 -11.38 2.81 -3.94
CA ALA A 31 -11.94 2.29 -5.19
C ALA A 31 -11.40 0.90 -5.51
N TYR A 32 -10.10 0.69 -5.32
CA TYR A 32 -9.46 -0.60 -5.54
C TYR A 32 -9.97 -1.66 -4.54
N LEU A 33 -10.05 -1.32 -3.26
CA LEU A 33 -10.52 -2.25 -2.24
C LEU A 33 -12.00 -2.59 -2.43
N GLU A 34 -12.82 -1.63 -2.87
CA GLU A 34 -14.22 -1.88 -3.23
C GLU A 34 -14.32 -2.85 -4.40
N TYR A 35 -13.48 -2.67 -5.43
CA TYR A 35 -13.39 -3.63 -6.52
C TYR A 35 -13.03 -5.03 -6.01
N GLY A 36 -12.07 -5.11 -5.07
CA GLY A 36 -11.69 -6.38 -4.45
C GLY A 36 -12.87 -7.05 -3.74
N ARG A 37 -13.67 -6.27 -3.03
CA ARG A 37 -14.89 -6.79 -2.39
C ARG A 37 -15.88 -7.33 -3.41
N GLN A 38 -16.02 -6.68 -4.57
CA GLN A 38 -16.91 -7.12 -5.64
C GLN A 38 -16.46 -8.43 -6.29
N ILE A 39 -15.15 -8.70 -6.33
CA ILE A 39 -14.61 -9.94 -6.88
C ILE A 39 -14.27 -10.96 -5.78
N ASP A 40 -14.88 -10.80 -4.61
CA ASP A 40 -14.80 -11.74 -3.49
C ASP A 40 -13.40 -11.87 -2.85
N PHE A 41 -12.69 -10.76 -2.70
CA PHE A 41 -11.52 -10.76 -1.82
C PHE A 41 -11.95 -11.23 -0.43
N ARG A 42 -11.23 -12.20 0.12
CA ARG A 42 -11.45 -12.64 1.49
C ARG A 42 -11.15 -11.51 2.47
N PRO A 43 -11.84 -11.44 3.63
CA PRO A 43 -11.61 -10.38 4.60
C PRO A 43 -10.14 -10.24 5.00
N ASN A 44 -9.41 -11.34 5.17
CA ASN A 44 -7.99 -11.30 5.49
C ASN A 44 -7.14 -10.73 4.36
N THR A 45 -7.52 -10.99 3.10
CA THR A 45 -6.85 -10.41 1.92
C THR A 45 -7.07 -8.90 1.89
N THR A 46 -8.30 -8.45 2.09
CA THR A 46 -8.62 -7.03 2.13
C THR A 46 -7.83 -6.32 3.22
N ARG A 47 -7.76 -6.91 4.42
CA ARG A 47 -6.98 -6.38 5.53
C ARG A 47 -5.49 -6.27 5.17
N ALA A 48 -4.91 -7.35 4.68
CA ALA A 48 -3.48 -7.40 4.33
C ALA A 48 -3.15 -6.38 3.24
N TYR A 49 -4.00 -6.24 2.24
CA TYR A 49 -3.79 -5.30 1.15
C TYR A 49 -3.99 -3.85 1.60
N ALA A 50 -4.97 -3.58 2.46
CA ALA A 50 -5.13 -2.26 3.06
C ALA A 50 -3.88 -1.84 3.86
N GLN A 51 -3.34 -2.76 4.67
CA GLN A 51 -2.12 -2.51 5.43
C GLN A 51 -0.91 -2.25 4.52
N SER A 52 -0.79 -3.04 3.46
CA SER A 52 0.30 -2.88 2.49
C SER A 52 0.20 -1.54 1.74
N LEU A 53 -0.99 -1.16 1.32
CA LEU A 53 -1.21 0.10 0.62
C LEU A 53 -1.07 1.30 1.55
N ALA A 54 -1.44 1.17 2.82
CA ALA A 54 -1.19 2.21 3.82
C ALA A 54 0.31 2.47 3.97
N GLN A 55 1.11 1.41 3.99
CA GLN A 55 2.57 1.53 4.09
C GLN A 55 3.17 2.16 2.83
N TRP A 56 2.70 1.77 1.65
CA TRP A 56 3.08 2.39 0.39
C TRP A 56 2.74 3.87 0.38
N TRP A 57 1.53 4.23 0.80
CA TRP A 57 1.09 5.62 0.84
C TRP A 57 1.91 6.46 1.80
N SER A 58 2.26 5.90 2.96
CA SER A 58 3.15 6.57 3.92
C SER A 58 4.52 6.83 3.31
N PHE A 59 5.05 5.88 2.56
CA PHE A 59 6.31 6.05 1.83
C PHE A 59 6.21 7.18 0.80
N LEU A 60 5.11 7.24 0.04
CA LEU A 60 4.89 8.31 -0.92
C LEU A 60 4.80 9.68 -0.25
N GLU A 61 4.15 9.76 0.91
CA GLU A 61 4.08 11.02 1.67
C GLU A 61 5.47 11.49 2.09
N VAL A 62 6.31 10.59 2.59
CA VAL A 62 7.67 10.92 3.03
C VAL A 62 8.53 11.38 1.85
N THR A 63 8.44 10.73 0.71
CA THR A 63 9.25 11.07 -0.46
C THR A 63 8.67 12.22 -1.28
N GLY A 64 7.44 12.64 -0.99
CA GLY A 64 6.78 13.70 -1.74
C GLY A 64 6.39 13.30 -3.16
N THR A 65 6.23 12.01 -3.42
CA THR A 65 5.88 11.48 -4.73
C THR A 65 4.37 11.28 -4.83
N SER A 66 3.76 11.75 -5.93
CA SER A 66 2.35 11.46 -6.18
C SER A 66 2.17 10.01 -6.62
N TRP A 67 1.10 9.37 -6.16
CA TRP A 67 0.83 7.95 -6.44
C TRP A 67 0.72 7.64 -7.93
N ASP A 68 0.28 8.62 -8.74
CA ASP A 68 0.08 8.46 -10.19
C ASP A 68 1.28 8.92 -11.02
N ALA A 69 2.36 9.36 -10.37
CA ALA A 69 3.61 9.78 -11.00
C ALA A 69 4.80 8.91 -10.58
N VAL A 70 4.53 7.70 -10.12
CA VAL A 70 5.53 6.77 -9.61
C VAL A 70 6.33 6.18 -10.78
N LYS A 71 7.64 6.05 -10.57
CA LYS A 71 8.58 5.45 -11.54
C LYS A 71 9.12 4.15 -10.98
N LEU A 72 9.78 3.39 -11.84
CA LEU A 72 10.31 2.08 -11.49
C LEU A 72 11.25 2.14 -10.27
N HIS A 73 12.10 3.16 -10.21
CA HIS A 73 13.04 3.30 -9.08
C HIS A 73 12.33 3.55 -7.74
N ASP A 74 11.12 4.14 -7.75
CA ASP A 74 10.36 4.35 -6.52
C ASP A 74 9.95 3.03 -5.87
N PHE A 75 9.61 2.03 -6.68
CA PHE A 75 9.33 0.68 -6.16
C PHE A 75 10.58 0.05 -5.56
N GLY A 76 11.73 0.22 -6.20
CA GLY A 76 13.01 -0.24 -5.66
C GLY A 76 13.35 0.42 -4.34
N ASP A 77 13.15 1.72 -4.23
CA ASP A 77 13.38 2.48 -3.00
C ASP A 77 12.43 2.02 -1.89
N PHE A 78 11.18 1.72 -2.23
CA PHE A 78 10.23 1.19 -1.26
C PHE A 78 10.64 -0.19 -0.74
N ILE A 79 11.06 -1.10 -1.62
CA ILE A 79 11.56 -2.41 -1.21
C ILE A 79 12.75 -2.26 -0.27
N SER A 80 13.67 -1.37 -0.59
CA SER A 80 14.83 -1.09 0.24
C SER A 80 14.42 -0.56 1.61
N ALA A 81 13.46 0.37 1.66
CA ALA A 81 12.94 0.91 2.91
C ALA A 81 12.25 -0.18 3.74
N LEU A 82 11.51 -1.08 3.10
CA LEU A 82 10.87 -2.20 3.80
C LEU A 82 11.90 -3.16 4.42
N ARG A 83 12.98 -3.44 3.68
CA ARG A 83 13.99 -4.39 4.13
C ARG A 83 14.91 -3.84 5.21
N TYR A 84 15.32 -2.59 5.07
CA TYR A 84 16.40 -2.03 5.88
C TYR A 84 15.97 -0.87 6.76
N GLY A 85 14.71 -0.44 6.66
CA GLY A 85 14.18 0.68 7.43
C GLY A 85 14.76 2.02 6.99
N GLU A 86 14.48 3.07 7.76
CA GLU A 86 15.07 4.38 7.53
C GLU A 86 16.54 4.37 7.95
N GLN A 87 17.41 4.59 6.98
CA GLN A 87 18.87 4.57 7.20
C GLN A 87 19.40 5.96 7.50
N ASP A 88 18.82 6.64 8.48
CA ASP A 88 19.30 7.96 8.91
C ASP A 88 20.40 7.88 9.99
N SER A 89 20.86 6.68 10.30
CA SER A 89 21.95 6.53 11.26
C SER A 89 23.31 6.81 10.61
N PRO A 90 24.13 7.69 11.17
CA PRO A 90 25.49 7.92 10.67
C PRO A 90 26.41 6.70 10.85
N ILE A 91 25.99 5.72 11.65
CA ILE A 91 26.70 4.45 11.80
C ILE A 91 25.97 3.44 10.92
N ARG A 92 26.30 3.44 9.63
CA ARG A 92 25.83 2.37 8.74
C ARG A 92 26.59 1.10 9.07
N GLU A 93 25.89 0.09 9.52
CA GLU A 93 26.46 -1.25 9.51
C GLU A 93 26.81 -1.60 8.05
N LEU A 94 27.98 -2.19 7.86
CA LEU A 94 28.43 -2.62 6.54
C LEU A 94 27.50 -3.67 5.92
N ARG A 95 26.64 -4.29 6.72
CA ARG A 95 25.61 -5.25 6.30
C ARG A 95 24.35 -4.98 7.12
N PRO A 96 23.47 -4.07 6.66
CA PRO A 96 22.21 -3.82 7.36
C PRO A 96 21.37 -5.10 7.41
N ARG A 97 20.82 -5.40 8.58
CA ARG A 97 19.93 -6.53 8.74
C ARG A 97 18.56 -6.18 8.19
N PRO A 98 17.90 -7.10 7.46
CA PRO A 98 16.54 -6.87 7.02
C PRO A 98 15.62 -6.69 8.21
N THR A 99 14.73 -5.66 8.17
CA THR A 99 13.71 -5.44 9.19
C THR A 99 12.47 -6.28 8.95
N LEU A 100 12.22 -6.68 7.70
CA LEU A 100 11.10 -7.53 7.31
C LEU A 100 11.61 -8.76 6.56
N SER A 101 10.89 -9.87 6.70
CA SER A 101 11.19 -11.09 5.96
C SER A 101 10.88 -10.90 4.46
N ASP A 102 11.49 -11.74 3.62
CA ASP A 102 11.23 -11.73 2.18
C ASP A 102 9.76 -11.99 1.85
N SER A 103 9.09 -12.88 2.59
CA SER A 103 7.69 -13.16 2.35
C SER A 103 6.80 -11.96 2.67
N THR A 104 7.12 -11.18 3.70
CA THR A 104 6.40 -9.95 4.02
C THR A 104 6.63 -8.89 2.95
N VAL A 105 7.88 -8.69 2.50
CA VAL A 105 8.19 -7.76 1.43
C VAL A 105 7.44 -8.15 0.15
N ASN A 106 7.42 -9.44 -0.19
CA ASN A 106 6.69 -9.93 -1.36
C ASN A 106 5.19 -9.68 -1.26
N LEU A 107 4.60 -9.86 -0.07
CA LEU A 107 3.18 -9.55 0.15
C LEU A 107 2.90 -8.07 -0.08
N ARG A 108 3.73 -7.19 0.50
CA ARG A 108 3.59 -5.73 0.30
C ARG A 108 3.65 -5.36 -1.18
N MET A 109 4.64 -5.89 -1.90
CA MET A 109 4.81 -5.60 -3.32
C MET A 109 3.68 -6.19 -4.16
N ARG A 110 3.17 -7.36 -3.81
CA ARG A 110 2.03 -7.96 -4.51
C ARG A 110 0.80 -7.06 -4.43
N ALA A 111 0.52 -6.51 -3.26
CA ALA A 111 -0.61 -5.61 -3.07
C ALA A 111 -0.42 -4.32 -3.88
N VAL A 112 0.77 -3.72 -3.83
CA VAL A 112 1.09 -2.50 -4.57
C VAL A 112 0.97 -2.73 -6.08
N MET A 113 1.54 -3.82 -6.60
CA MET A 113 1.47 -4.15 -8.02
C MET A 113 0.03 -4.43 -8.46
N SER A 114 -0.76 -5.12 -7.65
CA SER A 114 -2.17 -5.38 -7.92
C SER A 114 -2.96 -4.07 -8.00
N PHE A 115 -2.68 -3.13 -7.10
CA PHE A 115 -3.30 -1.81 -7.11
C PHE A 115 -2.99 -1.07 -8.42
N TYR A 116 -1.73 -1.03 -8.84
CA TYR A 116 -1.36 -0.34 -10.08
C TYR A 116 -1.88 -1.05 -11.33
N ARG A 117 -1.97 -2.37 -11.31
CA ARG A 117 -2.61 -3.12 -12.39
C ARG A 117 -4.09 -2.76 -12.52
N TYR A 118 -4.80 -2.66 -11.39
CA TYR A 118 -6.19 -2.22 -11.37
C TYR A 118 -6.33 -0.81 -11.98
N GLN A 119 -5.46 0.11 -11.59
CA GLN A 119 -5.50 1.47 -12.12
C GLN A 119 -5.30 1.49 -13.65
N ALA A 120 -4.38 0.70 -14.16
CA ALA A 120 -4.13 0.61 -15.60
C ALA A 120 -5.32 0.04 -16.35
N GLU A 121 -5.97 -1.00 -15.82
CA GLU A 121 -7.14 -1.61 -16.44
C GLU A 121 -8.36 -0.69 -16.37
N ASP A 122 -8.55 0.02 -15.27
CA ASP A 122 -9.64 0.97 -15.11
C ASP A 122 -9.56 2.11 -16.12
N ARG A 123 -8.35 2.61 -16.38
CA ARG A 123 -8.13 3.65 -17.40
C ARG A 123 -8.46 3.16 -18.81
N LYS A 124 -8.19 1.89 -19.11
CA LYS A 124 -8.51 1.28 -20.41
C LYS A 124 -10.01 1.06 -20.60
N SER A 125 -10.75 0.93 -19.51
CA SER A 125 -12.19 0.65 -19.53
C SER A 125 -13.03 1.90 -19.78
N VAL A 126 -12.42 3.08 -19.84
CA VAL A 126 -13.13 4.32 -20.15
C VAL A 126 -13.39 4.36 -21.66
N VAL A 127 -14.61 4.12 -22.00
CA VAL A 127 -15.07 4.14 -23.39
C VAL A 127 -15.70 5.50 -23.67
#